data_f3f74f0c392dc97d159602cd5d1bfb8c
#
_entry.id   f3f74f0c392dc97d159602cd5d1bfb8c
#
_cell.length_a   1.000
_cell.length_b   1.000
_cell.length_c   1.000
_cell.angle_alpha   90.00
_cell.angle_beta   90.00
_cell.angle_gamma   90.00
#
_symmetry.space_group_name_H-M   'P 1'
#
loop_
_entity.id
_entity.type
_entity.pdbx_description
1 polymer ?
#
loop_
_entity_poly.entity_id
_entity_poly.type
_entity_poly.pdbx_seq_one_letter_code
_entity_poly.pdbx_strand_id
1 'polypeptide(L)'
;LLRSRSVACSRTAAWVWLGGTFPESIDIIAKAHYRALRYGRKINVFNRLAPNEHTIKVGPIIVTTPVRTACDLALNCTPESESLVSEIICMLMQEFHFRSNDCMQIMQETKHIRNAPQARNYILAIDGRSDEYERSA
;
A
#
# COMPACT_ATOMS: atom_id res chain seq x y z
N LEU A 1 6.29 25.46 -1.78
CA LEU A 1 6.02 25.12 -1.94
C LEU A 1 5.64 24.26 -2.42
N LEU A 2 5.66 24.00 -2.55
CA LEU A 2 5.42 23.31 -2.89
C LEU A 2 5.42 22.48 -3.21
N ARG A 3 5.41 22.67 -3.53
CA ARG A 3 5.63 21.91 -3.67
C ARG A 3 6.04 20.62 -3.94
N SER A 4 6.67 19.98 -3.15
CA SER A 4 6.98 18.58 -3.35
C SER A 4 5.69 17.77 -3.30
N ARG A 5 5.47 17.00 -4.33
CA ARG A 5 4.31 16.18 -4.49
C ARG A 5 4.36 15.03 -3.49
N SER A 6 3.46 15.03 -2.51
CA SER A 6 3.30 13.94 -1.56
C SER A 6 2.19 13.01 -2.01
N VAL A 7 2.44 11.71 -1.95
CA VAL A 7 1.46 10.70 -2.34
C VAL A 7 1.16 9.83 -1.12
N ALA A 8 -0.10 9.77 -0.70
CA ALA A 8 -0.50 8.86 0.37
C ALA A 8 -0.33 7.42 -0.11
N CYS A 9 0.28 6.58 0.70
CA CYS A 9 0.59 5.20 0.34
C CYS A 9 0.37 4.24 1.49
N SER A 10 0.57 2.96 1.24
CA SER A 10 0.56 1.92 2.25
C SER A 10 -0.69 1.97 3.12
N ARG A 11 -0.58 2.00 4.44
CA ARG A 11 -1.74 1.97 5.33
C ARG A 11 -2.60 3.22 5.24
N THR A 12 -2.02 4.37 4.96
CA THR A 12 -2.78 5.60 4.76
C THR A 12 -3.64 5.51 3.50
N ALA A 13 -3.07 5.02 2.40
CA ALA A 13 -3.83 4.80 1.17
C ALA A 13 -4.92 3.75 1.37
N ALA A 14 -4.64 2.68 2.09
CA ALA A 14 -5.64 1.65 2.39
C ALA A 14 -6.83 2.26 3.13
N TRP A 15 -6.57 3.17 4.06
CA TRP A 15 -7.64 3.87 4.76
C TRP A 15 -8.48 4.74 3.81
N VAL A 16 -7.84 5.40 2.85
CA VAL A 16 -8.58 6.19 1.86
C VAL A 16 -9.54 5.30 1.07
N TRP A 17 -9.10 4.10 0.68
CA TRP A 17 -9.89 3.19 -0.15
C TRP A 17 -10.94 2.41 0.63
N LEU A 18 -10.62 1.99 1.85
CA LEU A 18 -11.47 1.07 2.62
C LEU A 18 -12.19 1.72 3.79
N GLY A 19 -11.73 2.87 4.24
CA GLY A 19 -12.29 3.53 5.43
C GLY A 19 -11.81 2.87 6.72
N GLY A 20 -12.63 2.98 7.75
CA GLY A 20 -12.31 2.44 9.06
C GLY A 20 -11.52 3.40 9.92
N THR A 21 -10.80 2.84 10.89
CA THR A 21 -9.99 3.62 11.83
C THR A 21 -8.76 4.18 11.13
N PHE A 22 -8.52 5.48 11.29
CA PHE A 22 -7.34 6.12 10.72
C PHE A 22 -6.07 5.53 11.34
N PRO A 23 -5.04 5.21 10.54
CA PRO A 23 -3.80 4.61 11.07
C PRO A 23 -3.08 5.53 12.06
N GLU A 24 -2.28 4.93 12.93
CA GLU A 24 -1.50 5.69 13.92
C GLU A 24 -0.44 6.56 13.27
N SER A 25 0.10 6.14 12.15
CA SER A 25 1.10 6.90 11.40
C SER A 25 0.56 7.25 10.02
N ILE A 26 1.14 8.30 9.44
CA ILE A 26 0.81 8.74 8.09
C ILE A 26 1.93 8.29 7.17
N ASP A 27 1.59 7.49 6.16
CA ASP A 27 2.55 6.96 5.20
C ASP A 27 2.47 7.74 3.89
N ILE A 28 3.58 8.31 3.48
CA ILE A 28 3.64 9.07 2.22
C ILE A 28 4.87 8.71 1.41
N ILE A 29 4.75 8.84 0.10
CA ILE A 29 5.88 8.81 -0.81
C ILE A 29 6.21 10.27 -1.13
N ALA A 30 7.45 10.67 -0.88
CA ALA A 30 7.91 12.03 -1.15
C ALA A 30 9.41 12.03 -1.30
N LYS A 31 9.93 13.06 -1.98
CA LYS A 31 11.38 13.21 -2.17
C LYS A 31 12.04 13.96 -1.03
N ALA A 32 11.26 14.68 -0.24
CA ALA A 32 11.77 15.48 0.86
C ALA A 32 11.79 14.67 2.16
N HIS A 33 12.72 15.02 3.06
CA HIS A 33 12.78 14.41 4.37
C HIS A 33 11.81 15.09 5.31
N TYR A 34 10.71 14.43 5.60
CA TYR A 34 9.78 14.88 6.63
C TYR A 34 9.95 13.96 7.84
N ARG A 35 10.32 14.54 8.94
CA ARG A 35 10.38 13.79 10.20
C ARG A 35 9.55 14.49 11.27
N ALA A 36 8.51 15.17 10.84
CA ALA A 36 7.68 15.92 11.76
C ALA A 36 6.51 15.08 12.25
N LEU A 37 6.14 15.32 13.49
CA LEU A 37 4.88 14.84 14.04
C LEU A 37 3.82 15.87 13.69
N ARG A 38 2.72 15.43 13.10
CA ARG A 38 1.57 16.29 12.85
C ARG A 38 0.39 15.78 13.65
N TYR A 39 -0.11 16.64 14.52
CA TYR A 39 -1.24 16.29 15.39
C TYR A 39 -0.97 15.02 16.20
N GLY A 40 0.27 14.87 16.68
CA GLY A 40 0.67 13.72 17.46
C GLY A 40 0.91 12.44 16.67
N ARG A 41 0.84 12.50 15.32
CA ARG A 41 1.03 11.31 14.49
C ARG A 41 2.40 11.34 13.82
N LYS A 42 3.04 10.18 13.80
CA LYS A 42 4.31 10.00 13.11
C LYS A 42 4.08 10.00 11.61
N ILE A 43 4.98 10.63 10.87
CA ILE A 43 4.96 10.60 9.41
C ILE A 43 6.09 9.69 8.94
N ASN A 44 5.75 8.64 8.19
CA ASN A 44 6.71 7.76 7.55
C ASN A 44 6.85 8.19 6.09
N VAL A 45 8.07 8.51 5.69
CA VAL A 45 8.36 8.94 4.32
C VAL A 45 9.09 7.84 3.60
N PHE A 46 8.55 7.41 2.46
CA PHE A 46 9.14 6.38 1.62
C PHE A 46 9.69 7.04 0.36
N ASN A 47 10.97 6.85 0.12
CA ASN A 47 11.63 7.36 -1.07
C ASN A 47 11.53 6.33 -2.19
N ARG A 48 10.39 6.30 -2.86
CA ARG A 48 10.08 5.35 -3.93
C ARG A 48 9.50 6.08 -5.12
N LEU A 49 9.58 5.45 -6.29
CA LEU A 49 8.94 5.99 -7.48
C LEU A 49 7.43 5.75 -7.41
N ALA A 50 6.68 6.76 -7.78
CA ALA A 50 5.22 6.66 -7.88
C ALA A 50 4.80 7.31 -9.21
N PRO A 51 4.94 6.57 -10.33
CA PRO A 51 4.55 7.13 -11.62
C PRO A 51 3.05 7.40 -11.66
N ASN A 52 2.62 8.25 -12.56
CA ASN A 52 1.23 8.71 -12.63
C ASN A 52 0.23 7.55 -12.71
N GLU A 53 0.58 6.46 -13.41
CA GLU A 53 -0.31 5.31 -13.54
C GLU A 53 -0.49 4.53 -12.23
N HIS A 54 0.35 4.81 -11.22
CA HIS A 54 0.21 4.21 -9.88
C HIS A 54 -0.53 5.11 -8.91
N THR A 55 -1.03 6.26 -9.35
CA THR A 55 -1.66 7.24 -8.46
C THR A 55 -3.00 7.70 -9.00
N ILE A 56 -3.86 8.13 -8.08
CA ILE A 56 -5.16 8.71 -8.39
C ILE A 56 -5.35 9.92 -7.49
N LYS A 57 -5.92 10.97 -8.06
CA LYS A 57 -6.28 12.15 -7.28
C LYS A 57 -7.66 11.94 -6.67
N VAL A 58 -7.75 12.02 -5.36
CA VAL A 58 -9.00 11.91 -4.61
C VAL A 58 -9.19 13.20 -3.83
N GLY A 59 -10.09 14.07 -4.32
CA GLY A 59 -10.23 15.41 -3.74
C GLY A 59 -8.93 16.16 -3.83
N PRO A 60 -8.44 16.74 -2.73
CA PRO A 60 -7.19 17.50 -2.73
C PRO A 60 -5.93 16.64 -2.58
N ILE A 61 -6.07 15.32 -2.39
CA ILE A 61 -4.91 14.46 -2.13
C ILE A 61 -4.62 13.56 -3.32
N ILE A 62 -3.36 13.16 -3.41
CA ILE A 62 -2.91 12.14 -4.36
C ILE A 62 -2.67 10.88 -3.56
N VAL A 63 -3.20 9.75 -4.02
CA VAL A 63 -3.12 8.48 -3.31
C VAL A 63 -2.72 7.38 -4.29
N THR A 64 -2.01 6.36 -3.80
CA THR A 64 -1.68 5.21 -4.65
C THR A 64 -2.94 4.43 -5.02
N THR A 65 -2.96 3.85 -6.21
CA THR A 65 -4.07 2.99 -6.65
C THR A 65 -4.21 1.80 -5.69
N PRO A 66 -5.38 1.13 -5.66
CA PRO A 66 -5.52 -0.05 -4.81
C PRO A 66 -4.46 -1.12 -5.06
N VAL A 67 -4.11 -1.38 -6.32
CA VAL A 67 -3.09 -2.38 -6.67
C VAL A 67 -1.72 -1.97 -6.12
N ARG A 68 -1.30 -0.72 -6.37
CA ARG A 68 -0.02 -0.22 -5.85
C ARG A 68 -0.02 -0.20 -4.32
N THR A 69 -1.15 0.14 -3.71
CA THR A 69 -1.29 0.14 -2.24
C THR A 69 -1.00 -1.25 -1.67
N ALA A 70 -1.56 -2.29 -2.29
CA ALA A 70 -1.31 -3.67 -1.86
C ALA A 70 0.18 -4.02 -1.96
N CYS A 71 0.85 -3.59 -3.02
CA CYS A 71 2.28 -3.82 -3.19
C CYS A 71 3.10 -3.14 -2.10
N ASP A 72 2.80 -1.88 -1.79
CA ASP A 72 3.51 -1.15 -0.74
C ASP A 72 3.29 -1.78 0.63
N LEU A 73 2.05 -2.22 0.91
CA LEU A 73 1.74 -2.91 2.17
C LEU A 73 2.59 -4.16 2.32
N ALA A 74 2.73 -4.94 1.25
CA ALA A 74 3.53 -6.16 1.27
C ALA A 74 5.02 -5.86 1.46
N LEU A 75 5.52 -4.82 0.78
CA LEU A 75 6.93 -4.41 0.89
C LEU A 75 7.27 -3.91 2.30
N ASN A 76 6.31 -3.28 2.97
CA ASN A 76 6.52 -2.71 4.30
C ASN A 76 6.11 -3.67 5.42
N CYS A 77 5.67 -4.86 5.08
CA CYS A 77 5.16 -5.84 6.05
C CYS A 77 6.27 -6.32 6.97
N THR A 78 5.96 -6.39 8.26
CA THR A 78 6.83 -6.98 9.28
C THR A 78 6.14 -8.22 9.86
N PRO A 79 6.89 -9.12 10.53
CA PRO A 79 6.24 -10.28 11.15
C PRO A 79 5.10 -9.91 12.10
N GLU A 80 5.25 -8.78 12.82
CA GLU A 80 4.23 -8.33 13.77
C GLU A 80 2.97 -7.81 13.07
N SER A 81 3.11 -7.27 11.86
CA SER A 81 1.98 -6.70 11.12
C SER A 81 1.38 -7.64 10.09
N GLU A 82 1.97 -8.83 9.92
CA GLU A 82 1.60 -9.75 8.83
C GLU A 82 0.11 -10.09 8.79
N SER A 83 -0.47 -10.40 9.93
CA SER A 83 -1.89 -10.79 10.01
C SER A 83 -2.80 -9.64 9.56
N LEU A 84 -2.54 -8.45 10.07
CA LEU A 84 -3.34 -7.26 9.72
C LEU A 84 -3.15 -6.87 8.26
N VAL A 85 -1.92 -6.90 7.77
CA VAL A 85 -1.61 -6.54 6.39
C VAL A 85 -2.26 -7.54 5.41
N SER A 86 -2.22 -8.84 5.72
CA SER A 86 -2.90 -9.86 4.90
C SER A 86 -4.39 -9.55 4.75
N GLU A 87 -5.01 -9.21 5.86
CA GLU A 87 -6.44 -8.90 5.88
C GLU A 87 -6.75 -7.68 5.03
N ILE A 88 -5.95 -6.63 5.17
CA ILE A 88 -6.14 -5.40 4.39
C ILE A 88 -5.96 -5.67 2.89
N ILE A 89 -4.93 -6.40 2.50
CA ILE A 89 -4.68 -6.72 1.09
C ILE A 89 -5.83 -7.55 0.52
N CYS A 90 -6.32 -8.55 1.27
CA CYS A 90 -7.48 -9.33 0.86
C CYS A 90 -8.70 -8.44 0.61
N MET A 91 -8.95 -7.50 1.50
CA MET A 91 -10.08 -6.59 1.37
C MET A 91 -9.94 -5.70 0.13
N LEU A 92 -8.73 -5.21 -0.13
CA LEU A 92 -8.46 -4.41 -1.33
C LEU A 92 -8.72 -5.22 -2.59
N MET A 93 -8.23 -6.46 -2.64
CA MET A 93 -8.42 -7.34 -3.79
C MET A 93 -9.90 -7.60 -4.06
N GLN A 94 -10.67 -7.87 -3.02
CA GLN A 94 -12.10 -8.14 -3.15
C GLN A 94 -12.88 -6.91 -3.57
N GLU A 95 -12.61 -5.78 -2.94
CA GLU A 95 -13.34 -4.54 -3.19
C GLU A 95 -13.06 -3.96 -4.57
N PHE A 96 -11.81 -4.04 -5.03
CA PHE A 96 -11.37 -3.41 -6.27
C PHE A 96 -11.06 -4.41 -7.39
N HIS A 97 -11.39 -5.68 -7.17
CA HIS A 97 -11.38 -6.74 -8.20
C HIS A 97 -10.03 -6.91 -8.90
N PHE A 98 -8.96 -7.08 -8.12
CA PHE A 98 -7.65 -7.39 -8.68
C PHE A 98 -7.05 -8.60 -7.97
N ARG A 99 -6.04 -9.19 -8.60
CA ARG A 99 -5.39 -10.40 -8.12
C ARG A 99 -3.88 -10.18 -8.04
N SER A 100 -3.20 -11.19 -7.51
CA SER A 100 -1.73 -11.16 -7.37
C SER A 100 -1.03 -10.85 -8.70
N ASN A 101 -1.59 -11.33 -9.81
CA ASN A 101 -1.00 -11.09 -11.13
C ASN A 101 -0.88 -9.59 -11.45
N ASP A 102 -1.88 -8.82 -11.07
CA ASP A 102 -1.84 -7.36 -11.25
C ASP A 102 -0.74 -6.72 -10.42
N CYS A 103 -0.51 -7.26 -9.22
CA CYS A 103 0.55 -6.79 -8.35
C CYS A 103 1.94 -7.13 -8.90
N MET A 104 2.07 -8.29 -9.56
CA MET A 104 3.37 -8.73 -10.07
C MET A 104 3.95 -7.78 -11.11
N GLN A 105 3.10 -7.14 -11.92
CA GLN A 105 3.58 -6.16 -12.89
C GLN A 105 4.25 -4.98 -12.19
N ILE A 106 3.65 -4.49 -11.12
CA ILE A 106 4.22 -3.41 -10.33
C ILE A 106 5.48 -3.89 -9.59
N MET A 107 5.46 -5.11 -9.07
CA MET A 107 6.58 -5.67 -8.33
C MET A 107 7.83 -5.87 -9.19
N GLN A 108 7.68 -6.02 -10.48
CA GLN A 108 8.82 -6.05 -11.41
C GLN A 108 9.62 -4.75 -11.35
N GLU A 109 8.93 -3.64 -11.22
CA GLU A 109 9.57 -2.32 -11.15
C GLU A 109 10.24 -2.06 -9.81
N THR A 110 9.86 -2.82 -8.78
CA THR A 110 10.39 -2.65 -7.42
C THR A 110 11.33 -3.77 -6.99
N LYS A 111 11.79 -4.60 -7.92
CA LYS A 111 12.64 -5.76 -7.60
C LYS A 111 13.93 -5.41 -6.89
N HIS A 112 14.38 -4.16 -7.03
CA HIS A 112 15.59 -3.66 -6.35
C HIS A 112 15.34 -3.30 -4.88
N ILE A 113 14.10 -3.29 -4.43
CA ILE A 113 13.77 -3.00 -3.04
C ILE A 113 14.06 -4.23 -2.20
N ARG A 114 14.62 -4.03 -1.02
CA ARG A 114 15.17 -5.07 -0.16
C ARG A 114 14.25 -6.26 0.08
N ASN A 115 12.98 -6.01 0.33
CA ASN A 115 12.02 -7.06 0.69
C ASN A 115 11.16 -7.54 -0.49
N ALA A 116 11.54 -7.21 -1.72
CA ALA A 116 10.72 -7.53 -2.89
C ALA A 116 10.45 -9.03 -3.06
N PRO A 117 11.43 -9.95 -2.90
CA PRO A 117 11.12 -11.38 -3.04
C PRO A 117 10.12 -11.88 -2.01
N GLN A 118 10.27 -11.47 -0.75
CA GLN A 118 9.35 -11.85 0.31
C GLN A 118 7.95 -11.28 0.07
N ALA A 119 7.90 -10.02 -0.40
CA ALA A 119 6.62 -9.37 -0.70
C ALA A 119 5.87 -10.08 -1.83
N ARG A 120 6.58 -10.51 -2.88
CA ARG A 120 5.95 -11.27 -3.96
C ARG A 120 5.36 -12.58 -3.47
N ASN A 121 6.15 -13.35 -2.72
CA ASN A 121 5.68 -14.62 -2.17
C ASN A 121 4.47 -14.42 -1.25
N TYR A 122 4.49 -13.36 -0.47
CA TYR A 122 3.43 -12.99 0.43
C TYR A 122 2.12 -12.70 -0.32
N ILE A 123 2.19 -11.91 -1.38
CA ILE A 123 1.02 -11.58 -2.19
C ILE A 123 0.44 -12.81 -2.87
N LEU A 124 1.31 -13.70 -3.39
CA LEU A 124 0.85 -14.94 -4.01
C LEU A 124 0.11 -15.83 -3.02
N ALA A 125 0.57 -15.90 -1.77
CA ALA A 125 -0.10 -16.68 -0.74
C ALA A 125 -1.46 -16.09 -0.38
N ILE A 126 -1.60 -14.77 -0.39
CA ILE A 126 -2.87 -14.10 -0.12
C ILE A 126 -3.90 -14.42 -1.21
N ASP A 127 -3.46 -14.53 -2.45
CA ASP A 127 -4.34 -14.84 -3.57
C ASP A 127 -5.08 -16.17 -3.33
N GLY A 128 -4.39 -17.19 -2.81
CA GLY A 128 -5.02 -18.45 -2.46
C GLY A 128 -6.06 -18.30 -1.35
N ARG A 129 -5.77 -17.49 -0.35
CA ARG A 129 -6.72 -17.24 0.75
C ARG A 129 -7.96 -16.49 0.26
N SER A 130 -7.78 -15.56 -0.66
CA SER A 130 -8.89 -14.80 -1.23
C SER A 130 -9.87 -15.72 -1.94
N ASP A 131 -9.36 -16.69 -2.71
CA ASP A 131 -10.20 -17.67 -3.38
C ASP A 131 -11.01 -18.52 -2.38
N GLU A 132 -10.37 -18.97 -1.31
CA GLU A 132 -11.06 -19.72 -0.26
C GLU A 132 -12.16 -18.91 0.40
N TYR A 133 -11.90 -17.65 0.63
CA TYR A 133 -12.85 -16.73 1.24
C TYR A 133 -14.09 -16.54 0.36
N GLU A 134 -13.89 -16.35 -0.93
CA GLU A 134 -14.99 -16.20 -1.89
C GLU A 134 -15.84 -17.47 -1.97
N ARG A 135 -15.20 -18.64 -1.93
CA ARG A 135 -15.93 -19.92 -1.97
C ARG A 135 -16.77 -20.14 -0.71
N SER A 136 -16.35 -19.58 0.42
CA SER A 136 -17.07 -19.71 1.68
C SER A 136 -18.26 -18.78 1.80
N ALA A 137 -18.30 -17.76 0.98
CA ALA A 137 -19.42 -16.79 0.99
C ALA A 137 -20.61 -17.29 0.13
#